data_d48fbec7161228a7422962a61d032c1c
#
_entry.id   d48fbec7161228a7422962a61d032c1c
#
_cell.length_a   1.000
_cell.length_b   1.000
_cell.length_c   1.000
_cell.angle_alpha   90.00
_cell.angle_beta   90.00
_cell.angle_gamma   90.00
#
_symmetry.space_group_name_H-M   'P 1'
#
loop_
_entity.id
_entity.type
_entity.pdbx_description
1 polymer ?
#
loop_
_entity_poly.entity_id
_entity_poly.type
_entity_poly.pdbx_seq_one_letter_code
_entity_poly.pdbx_strand_id
1 'polypeptide(L)'
;MWVFVDYQHAGKPGRKVRDRGAWGDLNGDGEREYLELEAYWTGLLALKLMQGCYVRNIPSILLSDGWYGNRARRAATYTKDRSLYFALHFNAGGGGYGSCFFDYRSGPRNGPRLADLIAQNLTVHLPELDKCKAIKATPSDWTKNAYSTIKACPGKMIGICLEPAFIDNPAHAPIFSDEGLDRITVGVMSAIEQFGD
;
A
#
# COMPACT_ATOMS: atom_id res chain seq x y z
N MET A 1 11.25 -6.93 13.97
CA MET A 1 10.70 -7.05 12.59
C MET A 1 10.94 -5.74 11.88
N TRP A 2 11.42 -5.77 10.62
CA TRP A 2 11.61 -4.58 9.79
C TRP A 2 10.38 -4.31 8.95
N VAL A 3 10.09 -3.03 8.68
CA VAL A 3 9.04 -2.59 7.76
C VAL A 3 9.67 -1.81 6.61
N PHE A 4 9.42 -2.26 5.38
CA PHE A 4 9.82 -1.59 4.15
C PHE A 4 8.58 -0.97 3.51
N VAL A 5 8.60 0.34 3.34
CA VAL A 5 7.52 1.09 2.71
C VAL A 5 7.95 1.48 1.30
N ASP A 6 7.33 0.88 0.31
CA ASP A 6 7.60 1.17 -1.10
C ASP A 6 6.61 2.21 -1.62
N TYR A 7 7.11 3.42 -1.79
CA TYR A 7 6.40 4.51 -2.46
C TYR A 7 6.33 4.19 -3.96
N GLN A 8 5.26 3.54 -4.38
CA GLN A 8 5.00 3.30 -5.79
C GLN A 8 4.80 4.65 -6.50
N HIS A 9 4.89 4.70 -7.82
CA HIS A 9 4.80 5.95 -8.60
C HIS A 9 5.85 7.03 -8.31
N ALA A 10 6.87 6.78 -7.49
CA ALA A 10 7.98 7.70 -7.23
C ALA A 10 8.83 8.01 -8.49
N GLY A 11 8.57 7.32 -9.57
CA GLY A 11 9.24 7.47 -10.86
C GLY A 11 10.15 6.29 -11.20
N LYS A 12 10.48 6.19 -12.49
CA LYS A 12 11.40 5.18 -13.02
C LYS A 12 12.70 5.87 -13.40
N PRO A 13 13.87 5.38 -12.95
CA PRO A 13 15.15 5.94 -13.34
C PRO A 13 15.28 6.03 -14.87
N GLY A 14 15.80 7.15 -15.38
CA GLY A 14 16.06 7.35 -16.80
C GLY A 14 14.85 7.68 -17.67
N ARG A 15 13.65 7.84 -17.10
CA ARG A 15 12.49 8.36 -17.83
C ARG A 15 12.23 9.83 -17.50
N LYS A 16 12.02 10.66 -18.55
CA LYS A 16 11.65 12.08 -18.41
C LYS A 16 10.26 12.29 -17.76
N VAL A 17 9.36 11.30 -17.90
CA VAL A 17 7.99 11.36 -17.35
C VAL A 17 7.97 10.47 -16.13
N ARG A 18 7.63 11.07 -14.98
CA ARG A 18 7.32 10.32 -13.75
C ARG A 18 6.09 9.46 -13.99
N ASP A 19 6.09 8.25 -13.46
CA ASP A 19 4.89 7.45 -13.35
C ASP A 19 3.97 8.13 -12.31
N ARG A 20 2.85 8.65 -12.77
CA ARG A 20 1.94 9.43 -11.92
C ARG A 20 0.86 8.58 -11.25
N GLY A 21 0.75 7.32 -11.69
CA GLY A 21 -0.36 6.44 -11.25
C GLY A 21 -1.70 6.85 -11.85
N ALA A 22 -2.76 6.46 -11.18
CA ALA A 22 -4.12 6.82 -11.52
C ALA A 22 -4.41 8.31 -11.22
N TRP A 23 -5.49 8.80 -11.78
CA TRP A 23 -6.02 10.12 -11.54
C TRP A 23 -7.48 10.00 -11.07
N GLY A 24 -7.85 10.82 -10.09
CA GLY A 24 -9.21 11.02 -9.64
C GLY A 24 -9.69 12.45 -9.93
N ASP A 25 -10.96 12.67 -9.80
CA ASP A 25 -11.59 13.99 -9.78
C ASP A 25 -12.20 14.14 -8.37
N LEU A 26 -11.35 14.50 -7.43
CA LEU A 26 -11.71 14.51 -5.99
C LEU A 26 -12.57 15.71 -5.62
N ASN A 27 -12.50 16.80 -6.40
CA ASN A 27 -13.25 18.04 -6.18
C ASN A 27 -14.48 18.14 -7.13
N GLY A 28 -14.60 17.28 -8.15
CA GLY A 28 -15.74 17.21 -9.05
C GLY A 28 -15.76 18.27 -10.15
N ASP A 29 -14.64 18.92 -10.48
CA ASP A 29 -14.56 20.00 -11.46
C ASP A 29 -14.20 19.52 -12.89
N GLY A 30 -13.80 18.25 -13.04
CA GLY A 30 -13.41 17.64 -14.31
C GLY A 30 -11.99 17.98 -14.76
N GLU A 31 -11.23 18.76 -14.00
CA GLU A 31 -9.86 19.15 -14.31
C GLU A 31 -8.86 18.16 -13.68
N ARG A 32 -7.65 18.06 -14.24
CA ARG A 32 -6.59 17.19 -13.73
C ARG A 32 -5.61 17.98 -12.88
N GLU A 33 -5.71 17.86 -11.59
CA GLU A 33 -4.85 18.53 -10.65
C GLU A 33 -3.76 17.63 -10.05
N TYR A 34 -2.68 18.26 -9.54
CA TYR A 34 -1.60 17.50 -8.90
C TYR A 34 -2.08 16.77 -7.63
N LEU A 35 -3.00 17.37 -6.89
CA LEU A 35 -3.59 16.81 -5.67
C LEU A 35 -4.55 15.64 -5.94
N GLU A 36 -4.85 15.36 -7.19
CA GLU A 36 -5.71 14.27 -7.62
C GLU A 36 -4.93 13.08 -8.20
N LEU A 37 -3.61 13.14 -8.12
CA LEU A 37 -2.74 12.07 -8.60
C LEU A 37 -2.45 11.03 -7.53
N GLU A 38 -2.56 9.77 -7.88
CA GLU A 38 -2.19 8.63 -7.02
C GLU A 38 -0.76 8.78 -6.46
N ALA A 39 0.19 9.26 -7.29
CA ALA A 39 1.57 9.50 -6.88
C ALA A 39 1.70 10.49 -5.71
N TYR A 40 0.84 11.49 -5.62
CA TYR A 40 0.83 12.46 -4.51
C TYR A 40 0.39 11.76 -3.21
N TRP A 41 -0.73 11.07 -3.23
CA TRP A 41 -1.33 10.46 -2.05
C TRP A 41 -0.55 9.25 -1.54
N THR A 42 0.00 8.43 -2.44
CA THR A 42 0.89 7.32 -2.04
C THR A 42 2.18 7.83 -1.38
N GLY A 43 2.70 8.97 -1.83
CA GLY A 43 3.85 9.63 -1.20
C GLY A 43 3.57 10.09 0.22
N LEU A 44 2.44 10.78 0.44
CA LEU A 44 2.02 11.23 1.77
C LEU A 44 1.74 10.03 2.69
N LEU A 45 1.02 9.01 2.21
CA LEU A 45 0.77 7.79 2.99
C LEU A 45 2.07 7.10 3.40
N ALA A 46 3.04 7.04 2.48
CA ALA A 46 4.35 6.46 2.80
C ALA A 46 5.04 7.18 3.95
N LEU A 47 5.03 8.52 3.96
CA LEU A 47 5.61 9.32 5.04
C LEU A 47 4.88 9.10 6.37
N LYS A 48 3.54 9.03 6.36
CA LYS A 48 2.75 8.75 7.57
C LYS A 48 3.00 7.35 8.12
N LEU A 49 3.13 6.33 7.28
CA LEU A 49 3.50 4.97 7.71
C LEU A 49 4.93 4.94 8.30
N MET A 50 5.89 5.66 7.70
CA MET A 50 7.23 5.81 8.27
C MET A 50 7.20 6.47 9.64
N GLN A 51 6.40 7.53 9.82
CA GLN A 51 6.18 8.17 11.11
C GLN A 51 5.51 7.21 12.11
N GLY A 52 4.49 6.45 11.68
CA GLY A 52 3.83 5.42 12.48
C GLY A 52 4.79 4.35 12.98
N CYS A 53 5.74 3.93 12.14
CA CYS A 53 6.82 3.02 12.55
C CYS A 53 7.78 3.68 13.55
N TYR A 54 8.18 4.93 13.31
CA TYR A 54 9.11 5.66 14.17
C TYR A 54 8.58 5.80 15.61
N VAL A 55 7.34 6.24 15.79
CA VAL A 55 6.75 6.42 17.13
C VAL A 55 6.55 5.10 17.89
N ARG A 56 6.56 3.97 17.19
CA ARG A 56 6.48 2.62 17.75
C ARG A 56 7.81 1.89 17.88
N ASN A 57 8.91 2.58 17.60
CA ASN A 57 10.27 2.01 17.56
C ASN A 57 10.38 0.79 16.61
N ILE A 58 9.64 0.77 15.52
CA ILE A 58 9.72 -0.26 14.48
C ILE A 58 10.76 0.19 13.45
N PRO A 59 11.85 -0.57 13.24
CA PRO A 59 12.84 -0.22 12.23
C PRO A 59 12.20 -0.24 10.84
N SER A 60 12.35 0.86 10.08
CA SER A 60 11.69 1.02 8.80
C SER A 60 12.56 1.74 7.78
N ILE A 61 12.33 1.45 6.50
CA ILE A 61 13.03 2.07 5.37
C ILE A 61 12.03 2.44 4.29
N LEU A 62 12.09 3.70 3.83
CA LEU A 62 11.36 4.16 2.66
C LEU A 62 12.12 3.78 1.38
N LEU A 63 11.42 3.19 0.43
CA LEU A 63 11.93 2.79 -0.87
C LEU A 63 11.21 3.60 -1.96
N SER A 64 11.93 4.49 -2.64
CA SER A 64 11.33 5.41 -3.62
C SER A 64 11.99 5.40 -4.99
N ASP A 65 13.16 4.77 -5.13
CA ASP A 65 13.96 4.78 -6.35
C ASP A 65 14.10 3.39 -6.99
N GLY A 66 14.31 3.36 -8.29
CA GLY A 66 14.49 2.12 -9.05
C GLY A 66 13.18 1.48 -9.52
N TRP A 67 13.32 0.34 -10.21
CA TRP A 67 12.19 -0.46 -10.69
C TRP A 67 11.49 -1.20 -9.53
N TYR A 68 10.17 -1.31 -9.58
CA TYR A 68 9.34 -1.93 -8.54
C TYR A 68 9.88 -3.29 -8.05
N GLY A 69 10.13 -4.24 -8.96
CA GLY A 69 10.68 -5.55 -8.59
C GLY A 69 12.10 -5.50 -8.00
N ASN A 70 12.88 -4.46 -8.26
CA ASN A 70 14.22 -4.30 -7.68
C ASN A 70 14.15 -3.74 -6.26
N ARG A 71 13.12 -2.97 -5.92
CA ARG A 71 12.94 -2.39 -4.59
C ARG A 71 12.75 -3.47 -3.54
N ALA A 72 11.89 -4.48 -3.79
CA ALA A 72 11.72 -5.61 -2.89
C ALA A 72 13.01 -6.43 -2.71
N ARG A 73 13.78 -6.68 -3.81
CA ARG A 73 15.08 -7.35 -3.71
C ARG A 73 16.09 -6.54 -2.92
N ARG A 74 16.12 -5.21 -3.11
CA ARG A 74 16.99 -4.32 -2.35
C ARG A 74 16.60 -4.29 -0.87
N ALA A 75 15.30 -4.25 -0.54
CA ALA A 75 14.83 -4.37 0.83
C ALA A 75 15.43 -5.59 1.53
N ALA A 76 15.51 -6.73 0.86
CA ALA A 76 16.08 -7.95 1.41
C ALA A 76 17.60 -7.90 1.66
N THR A 77 18.32 -6.88 1.18
CA THR A 77 19.75 -6.70 1.51
C THR A 77 19.95 -6.10 2.90
N TYR A 78 18.94 -5.43 3.46
CA TYR A 78 19.03 -4.79 4.78
C TYR A 78 18.85 -5.77 5.94
N THR A 79 18.11 -6.85 5.74
CA THR A 79 17.89 -7.82 6.81
C THR A 79 17.62 -9.23 6.28
N LYS A 80 18.02 -10.24 7.04
CA LYS A 80 17.65 -11.66 6.84
C LYS A 80 16.50 -12.09 7.73
N ASP A 81 16.06 -11.22 8.63
CA ASP A 81 14.98 -11.47 9.55
C ASP A 81 13.61 -11.37 8.86
N ARG A 82 12.57 -11.82 9.59
CA ARG A 82 11.19 -11.62 9.18
C ARG A 82 10.91 -10.13 9.00
N SER A 83 10.39 -9.76 7.86
CA SER A 83 10.12 -8.36 7.50
C SER A 83 8.83 -8.23 6.71
N LEU A 84 8.27 -7.03 6.73
CA LEU A 84 7.08 -6.64 5.97
C LEU A 84 7.49 -5.69 4.86
N TYR A 85 6.90 -5.85 3.70
CA TYR A 85 7.08 -4.99 2.54
C TYR A 85 5.72 -4.52 2.05
N PHE A 86 5.51 -3.22 2.10
CA PHE A 86 4.27 -2.57 1.65
C PHE A 86 4.51 -1.85 0.33
N ALA A 87 3.91 -2.34 -0.75
CA ALA A 87 3.77 -1.60 -2.00
C ALA A 87 2.48 -0.77 -1.92
N LEU A 88 2.62 0.56 -1.91
CA LEU A 88 1.49 1.47 -1.71
C LEU A 88 0.92 1.92 -3.04
N HIS A 89 -0.39 1.80 -3.17
CA HIS A 89 -1.20 2.25 -4.29
C HIS A 89 -2.52 2.84 -3.80
N PHE A 90 -3.20 3.57 -4.70
CA PHE A 90 -4.63 3.81 -4.63
C PHE A 90 -5.27 3.24 -5.90
N ASN A 91 -6.40 2.58 -5.73
CA ASN A 91 -7.07 1.90 -6.83
C ASN A 91 -7.78 2.89 -7.76
N ALA A 92 -8.16 2.44 -8.95
CA ALA A 92 -9.01 3.14 -9.90
C ALA A 92 -10.02 2.17 -10.54
N GLY A 93 -11.16 2.69 -11.00
CA GLY A 93 -12.26 1.90 -11.57
C GLY A 93 -13.55 1.99 -10.75
N GLY A 94 -13.68 2.99 -9.86
CA GLY A 94 -14.94 3.39 -9.20
C GLY A 94 -15.47 2.41 -8.15
N GLY A 95 -14.64 1.50 -7.61
CA GLY A 95 -15.10 0.54 -6.61
C GLY A 95 -15.35 1.17 -5.23
N GLY A 96 -16.23 0.57 -4.41
CA GLY A 96 -16.60 1.04 -3.06
C GLY A 96 -15.80 0.39 -1.92
N TYR A 97 -14.69 -0.29 -2.18
CA TYR A 97 -13.97 -1.10 -1.19
C TYR A 97 -12.48 -0.80 -1.16
N GLY A 98 -11.82 -1.06 -0.04
CA GLY A 98 -10.36 -1.11 0.03
C GLY A 98 -9.82 -2.52 -0.27
N SER A 99 -8.57 -2.61 -0.71
CA SER A 99 -7.91 -3.87 -1.05
C SER A 99 -6.55 -4.01 -0.38
N CYS A 100 -6.30 -5.20 0.16
CA CYS A 100 -5.03 -5.61 0.71
C CYS A 100 -4.60 -6.91 0.04
N PHE A 101 -3.73 -6.81 -0.96
CA PHE A 101 -3.30 -7.97 -1.75
C PHE A 101 -2.09 -8.66 -1.12
N PHE A 102 -2.11 -9.99 -1.08
CA PHE A 102 -1.00 -10.82 -0.64
C PHE A 102 -0.60 -11.83 -1.73
N ASP A 103 0.67 -12.24 -1.75
CA ASP A 103 1.18 -13.21 -2.71
C ASP A 103 0.52 -14.58 -2.49
N TYR A 104 -0.04 -15.16 -3.55
CA TYR A 104 -0.70 -16.47 -3.51
C TYR A 104 0.22 -17.62 -3.00
N ARG A 105 1.53 -17.43 -3.05
CA ARG A 105 2.53 -18.39 -2.55
C ARG A 105 2.78 -18.24 -1.05
N SER A 106 2.26 -17.18 -0.42
CA SER A 106 2.41 -16.97 1.02
C SER A 106 1.72 -18.11 1.78
N GLY A 107 2.43 -18.65 2.75
CA GLY A 107 1.82 -19.65 3.65
C GLY A 107 0.65 -19.04 4.46
N PRO A 108 -0.29 -19.88 4.93
CA PRO A 108 -1.55 -19.43 5.53
C PRO A 108 -1.39 -18.57 6.80
N ARG A 109 -0.23 -18.64 7.46
CA ARG A 109 0.06 -17.87 8.68
C ARG A 109 0.79 -16.55 8.44
N ASN A 110 1.12 -16.21 7.20
CA ASN A 110 1.92 -15.05 6.86
C ASN A 110 1.10 -14.00 6.09
N GLY A 111 1.19 -14.02 4.75
CA GLY A 111 0.52 -13.03 3.91
C GLY A 111 -0.98 -12.94 4.14
N PRO A 112 -1.76 -14.04 4.10
CA PRO A 112 -3.19 -14.01 4.38
C PRO A 112 -3.52 -13.40 5.74
N ARG A 113 -2.88 -13.87 6.84
CA ARG A 113 -3.15 -13.36 8.19
C ARG A 113 -2.88 -11.86 8.30
N LEU A 114 -1.76 -11.38 7.76
CA LEU A 114 -1.45 -9.95 7.79
C LEU A 114 -2.47 -9.15 6.97
N ALA A 115 -2.80 -9.61 5.76
CA ALA A 115 -3.77 -8.95 4.89
C ALA A 115 -5.18 -8.89 5.53
N ASP A 116 -5.61 -9.97 6.19
CA ASP A 116 -6.88 -10.01 6.92
C ASP A 116 -6.90 -9.02 8.09
N LEU A 117 -5.82 -8.96 8.89
CA LEU A 117 -5.71 -7.99 9.98
C LEU A 117 -5.76 -6.55 9.47
N ILE A 118 -5.04 -6.23 8.37
CA ILE A 118 -5.07 -4.90 7.76
C ILE A 118 -6.49 -4.60 7.25
N ALA A 119 -7.12 -5.53 6.54
CA ALA A 119 -8.46 -5.35 5.99
C ALA A 119 -9.50 -5.09 7.08
N GLN A 120 -9.45 -5.84 8.19
CA GLN A 120 -10.33 -5.65 9.34
C GLN A 120 -10.13 -4.28 9.99
N ASN A 121 -8.88 -3.90 10.28
CA ASN A 121 -8.59 -2.61 10.89
C ASN A 121 -8.97 -1.44 9.97
N LEU A 122 -8.68 -1.51 8.66
CA LEU A 122 -9.09 -0.46 7.72
C LEU A 122 -10.60 -0.34 7.60
N THR A 123 -11.35 -1.44 7.63
CA THR A 123 -12.82 -1.39 7.64
C THR A 123 -13.37 -0.63 8.85
N VAL A 124 -12.71 -0.75 10.01
CA VAL A 124 -13.09 -0.01 11.22
C VAL A 124 -12.74 1.49 11.12
N HIS A 125 -11.59 1.81 10.56
CA HIS A 125 -11.08 3.18 10.54
C HIS A 125 -11.53 4.02 9.34
N LEU A 126 -12.07 3.40 8.28
CA LEU A 126 -12.50 4.06 7.04
C LEU A 126 -13.99 3.79 6.79
N PRO A 127 -14.89 4.53 7.45
CA PRO A 127 -16.35 4.34 7.30
C PRO A 127 -16.86 4.69 5.90
N GLU A 128 -16.08 5.37 5.07
CA GLU A 128 -16.37 5.66 3.68
C GLU A 128 -16.31 4.40 2.77
N LEU A 129 -15.69 3.33 3.25
CA LEU A 129 -15.61 2.08 2.51
C LEU A 129 -16.77 1.16 2.88
N ASP A 130 -17.36 0.48 1.89
CA ASP A 130 -18.24 -0.66 2.17
C ASP A 130 -17.54 -1.70 3.03
N LYS A 131 -16.28 -1.99 2.71
CA LYS A 131 -15.36 -2.86 3.45
C LYS A 131 -13.95 -2.78 2.86
N CYS A 132 -12.95 -3.24 3.61
CA CYS A 132 -11.66 -3.60 3.04
C CYS A 132 -11.54 -5.13 2.90
N LYS A 133 -10.87 -5.60 1.84
CA LYS A 133 -10.77 -7.02 1.48
C LYS A 133 -9.31 -7.46 1.47
N ALA A 134 -9.03 -8.60 2.12
CA ALA A 134 -7.80 -9.33 1.87
C ALA A 134 -7.97 -10.16 0.58
N ILE A 135 -7.08 -9.97 -0.38
CA ILE A 135 -7.21 -10.54 -1.72
C ILE A 135 -5.92 -11.28 -2.09
N LYS A 136 -6.07 -12.52 -2.52
CA LYS A 136 -4.97 -13.32 -3.04
C LYS A 136 -4.56 -12.82 -4.43
N ALA A 137 -3.34 -12.30 -4.55
CA ALA A 137 -2.79 -11.84 -5.82
C ALA A 137 -2.13 -12.99 -6.60
N THR A 138 -2.47 -13.11 -7.87
CA THR A 138 -1.97 -14.15 -8.78
C THR A 138 -1.42 -13.54 -10.08
N PRO A 139 -0.58 -14.28 -10.85
CA PRO A 139 -0.02 -13.76 -12.09
C PRO A 139 -0.99 -13.76 -13.28
N SER A 140 -2.13 -14.43 -13.18
CA SER A 140 -2.96 -14.81 -14.34
C SER A 140 -4.33 -14.15 -14.41
N ASP A 141 -4.73 -13.36 -13.43
CA ASP A 141 -6.05 -12.74 -13.36
C ASP A 141 -5.98 -11.20 -13.22
N TRP A 142 -7.08 -10.58 -12.84
CA TRP A 142 -7.16 -9.14 -12.64
C TRP A 142 -6.23 -8.60 -11.55
N THR A 143 -5.74 -9.48 -10.64
CA THR A 143 -4.80 -9.11 -9.57
C THR A 143 -3.33 -9.11 -10.01
N LYS A 144 -3.03 -9.40 -11.29
CA LYS A 144 -1.66 -9.50 -11.84
C LYS A 144 -0.79 -8.27 -11.58
N ASN A 145 -1.37 -7.08 -11.55
CA ASN A 145 -0.64 -5.83 -11.29
C ASN A 145 -0.17 -5.78 -9.84
N ALA A 146 -1.07 -6.00 -8.87
CA ALA A 146 -0.73 -6.11 -7.46
C ALA A 146 0.30 -7.22 -7.23
N TYR A 147 0.09 -8.41 -7.83
CA TYR A 147 1.07 -9.50 -7.79
C TYR A 147 2.46 -9.06 -8.28
N SER A 148 2.54 -8.29 -9.36
CA SER A 148 3.81 -7.87 -9.95
C SER A 148 4.66 -7.02 -8.99
N THR A 149 4.04 -6.29 -8.05
CA THR A 149 4.73 -5.44 -7.07
C THR A 149 5.31 -6.23 -5.91
N ILE A 150 4.65 -7.32 -5.51
CA ILE A 150 5.02 -8.10 -4.31
C ILE A 150 5.71 -9.44 -4.61
N LYS A 151 5.60 -9.97 -5.83
CA LYS A 151 6.20 -11.27 -6.21
C LYS A 151 7.71 -11.39 -6.02
N ALA A 152 8.39 -10.26 -5.97
CA ALA A 152 9.85 -10.21 -5.82
C ALA A 152 10.30 -10.22 -4.36
N CYS A 153 9.38 -10.24 -3.38
CA CYS A 153 9.72 -10.36 -1.97
C CYS A 153 10.37 -11.71 -1.69
N PRO A 154 11.64 -11.75 -1.27
CA PRO A 154 12.36 -13.00 -1.08
C PRO A 154 12.24 -13.54 0.34
N GLY A 155 12.34 -14.87 0.46
CA GLY A 155 12.58 -15.54 1.74
C GLY A 155 11.49 -15.29 2.79
N LYS A 156 11.88 -14.67 3.91
CA LYS A 156 11.00 -14.39 5.06
C LYS A 156 10.25 -13.06 4.96
N MET A 157 10.38 -12.33 3.86
CA MET A 157 9.69 -11.05 3.64
C MET A 157 8.24 -11.30 3.20
N ILE A 158 7.30 -10.67 3.89
CA ILE A 158 5.88 -10.71 3.58
C ILE A 158 5.53 -9.49 2.77
N GLY A 159 5.18 -9.69 1.50
CA GLY A 159 4.76 -8.61 0.59
C GLY A 159 3.27 -8.37 0.64
N ILE A 160 2.89 -7.12 0.83
CA ILE A 160 1.53 -6.60 0.75
C ILE A 160 1.48 -5.49 -0.30
N CYS A 161 0.56 -5.58 -1.25
CA CYS A 161 0.16 -4.44 -2.06
C CYS A 161 -1.09 -3.85 -1.43
N LEU A 162 -0.99 -2.62 -0.95
CA LEU A 162 -2.05 -1.93 -0.23
C LEU A 162 -2.70 -0.90 -1.16
N GLU A 163 -3.97 -1.04 -1.40
CA GLU A 163 -4.83 -0.13 -2.18
C GLU A 163 -6.05 0.22 -1.32
N PRO A 164 -5.91 1.14 -0.34
CA PRO A 164 -6.91 1.34 0.70
C PRO A 164 -8.19 2.01 0.22
N ALA A 165 -8.17 2.68 -0.96
CA ALA A 165 -9.32 3.40 -1.51
C ALA A 165 -9.21 3.51 -3.03
N PHE A 166 -10.32 3.89 -3.69
CA PHE A 166 -10.37 4.23 -5.11
C PHE A 166 -10.27 5.75 -5.27
N ILE A 167 -9.25 6.22 -6.00
CA ILE A 167 -9.00 7.65 -6.18
C ILE A 167 -10.05 8.32 -7.08
N ASP A 168 -10.71 7.56 -7.92
CA ASP A 168 -11.76 7.99 -8.84
C ASP A 168 -13.19 7.73 -8.33
N ASN A 169 -13.35 7.36 -7.04
CA ASN A 169 -14.66 7.22 -6.42
C ASN A 169 -14.96 8.46 -5.54
N PRO A 170 -15.96 9.29 -5.89
CA PRO A 170 -16.30 10.48 -5.10
C PRO A 170 -16.64 10.18 -3.63
N ALA A 171 -17.23 9.02 -3.33
CA ALA A 171 -17.51 8.62 -1.95
C ALA A 171 -16.24 8.43 -1.11
N HIS A 172 -15.10 8.19 -1.74
CA HIS A 172 -13.80 8.05 -1.07
C HIS A 172 -13.03 9.37 -0.92
N ALA A 173 -13.52 10.49 -1.47
CA ALA A 173 -12.85 11.79 -1.40
C ALA A 173 -12.40 12.19 0.02
N PRO A 174 -13.17 11.93 1.12
CA PRO A 174 -12.72 12.25 2.47
C PRO A 174 -11.47 11.47 2.94
N ILE A 175 -11.17 10.32 2.31
CA ILE A 175 -9.97 9.52 2.60
C ILE A 175 -8.72 10.24 2.08
N PHE A 176 -8.84 11.02 1.01
CA PHE A 176 -7.77 11.81 0.40
C PHE A 176 -7.63 13.14 1.13
N SER A 177 -7.27 13.07 2.41
CA SER A 177 -7.01 14.18 3.33
C SER A 177 -5.94 13.76 4.33
N ASP A 178 -5.40 14.72 5.06
CA ASP A 178 -4.42 14.43 6.11
C ASP A 178 -5.00 13.50 7.18
N GLU A 179 -6.23 13.75 7.62
CA GLU A 179 -6.97 12.91 8.58
C GLU A 179 -7.27 11.52 8.03
N GLY A 180 -7.68 11.41 6.75
CA GLY A 180 -7.96 10.13 6.12
C GLY A 180 -6.70 9.25 6.02
N LEU A 181 -5.56 9.83 5.67
CA LEU A 181 -4.28 9.13 5.68
C LEU A 181 -3.83 8.72 7.09
N ASP A 182 -4.12 9.53 8.11
CA ASP A 182 -3.87 9.17 9.51
C ASP A 182 -4.70 7.94 9.91
N ARG A 183 -5.97 7.90 9.53
CA ARG A 183 -6.85 6.74 9.78
C ARG A 183 -6.34 5.48 9.09
N ILE A 184 -5.87 5.57 7.82
CA ILE A 184 -5.20 4.44 7.15
C ILE A 184 -3.96 4.01 7.94
N THR A 185 -3.13 4.97 8.35
CA THR A 185 -1.91 4.69 9.09
C THR A 185 -2.18 3.99 10.40
N VAL A 186 -3.16 4.46 11.18
CA VAL A 186 -3.58 3.83 12.44
C VAL A 186 -4.03 2.38 12.19
N GLY A 187 -4.89 2.15 11.18
CA GLY A 187 -5.36 0.82 10.85
C GLY A 187 -4.23 -0.15 10.46
N VAL A 188 -3.29 0.30 9.63
CA VAL A 188 -2.14 -0.52 9.24
C VAL A 188 -1.21 -0.80 10.42
N MET A 189 -0.92 0.20 11.25
CA MET A 189 -0.03 0.04 12.40
C MET A 189 -0.63 -0.90 13.45
N SER A 190 -1.94 -0.78 13.74
CA SER A 190 -2.65 -1.71 14.62
C SER A 190 -2.58 -3.16 14.11
N ALA A 191 -2.71 -3.35 12.80
CA ALA A 191 -2.58 -4.68 12.20
C ALA A 191 -1.15 -5.24 12.33
N ILE A 192 -0.13 -4.40 12.18
CA ILE A 192 1.28 -4.79 12.35
C ILE A 192 1.55 -5.23 13.79
N GLU A 193 1.04 -4.51 14.80
CA GLU A 193 1.15 -4.85 16.21
C GLU A 193 0.49 -6.21 16.49
N GLN A 194 -0.78 -6.39 16.11
CA GLN A 194 -1.53 -7.66 16.26
C GLN A 194 -0.88 -8.83 15.50
N PHE A 195 -0.13 -8.55 14.45
CA PHE A 195 0.58 -9.57 13.68
C PHE A 195 1.88 -10.00 14.36
N GLY A 196 2.50 -9.12 15.14
CA GLY A 196 3.72 -9.36 15.90
C GLY A 196 3.51 -10.25 17.11
N ASP A 197 2.31 -10.22 17.68
CA ASP A 197 1.87 -11.05 18.81
C ASP A 197 1.58 -12.49 18.34
#